data_601d3e1f5c736c90b68600ca48d5cf05
#
_entry.id   601d3e1f5c736c90b68600ca48d5cf05
#
_cell.length_a   1.000
_cell.length_b   1.000
_cell.length_c   1.000
_cell.angle_alpha   90.00
_cell.angle_beta   90.00
_cell.angle_gamma   90.00
#
_symmetry.space_group_name_H-M   'P 1'
#
loop_
_entity.id
_entity.type
_entity.pdbx_description
1 polymer ?
#
loop_
_entity_poly.entity_id
_entity_poly.type
_entity_poly.pdbx_seq_one_letter_code
_entity_poly.pdbx_strand_id
1 'polypeptide(L)'
;MRGGAEYLASLRDGRAVFLDGERVTDVTAHPAFAESARRIAERYDAARASADVTTCLDPGTGKRIGAMWLIPRSAEDLGRRRAVHRFWAEGSYGLMGRTPDHVASVLTAFAGWRQLFDRGGRQYGDNVIRFYEKARDEDLYVAYAIVPPQIDRSIPASQHPEPFLHPGVVKETDAGIVIRGAHAIATSVTMADWLYVSYITPLAPGDVDYAISLVVPVNAEGLRLLPRRPYATLATSVYDYPLSARFDEVDTTVVFDDVLVPWEHVF
;
A
#
# COMPACT_ATOMS: atom_id res chain seq x y z
N MET A 1 17.29 -6.40 4.51
CA MET A 1 16.36 -6.62 3.37
C MET A 1 15.71 -7.97 3.49
N ARG A 2 14.42 -8.01 3.33
CA ARG A 2 13.55 -9.19 3.33
C ARG A 2 13.80 -10.05 2.08
N GLY A 3 13.74 -11.39 2.22
CA GLY A 3 13.78 -12.31 1.08
C GLY A 3 12.37 -12.70 0.60
N GLY A 4 12.30 -13.34 -0.57
CA GLY A 4 11.04 -13.76 -1.18
C GLY A 4 10.25 -14.76 -0.33
N ALA A 5 10.92 -15.70 0.34
CA ALA A 5 10.27 -16.65 1.23
C ALA A 5 9.63 -15.96 2.46
N GLU A 6 10.33 -14.98 3.04
CA GLU A 6 9.83 -14.19 4.17
C GLU A 6 8.62 -13.33 3.73
N TYR A 7 8.68 -12.75 2.53
CA TYR A 7 7.56 -12.05 1.94
C TYR A 7 6.34 -12.95 1.73
N LEU A 8 6.49 -14.12 1.10
CA LEU A 8 5.36 -15.04 0.90
C LEU A 8 4.76 -15.54 2.22
N ALA A 9 5.60 -15.70 3.25
CA ALA A 9 5.13 -16.08 4.58
C ALA A 9 4.27 -14.98 5.22
N SER A 10 4.62 -13.69 5.03
CA SER A 10 3.85 -12.56 5.57
C SER A 10 2.45 -12.42 4.97
N LEU A 11 2.23 -12.94 3.74
CA LEU A 11 0.92 -12.90 3.11
C LEU A 11 -0.09 -13.89 3.70
N ARG A 12 0.34 -14.85 4.52
CA ARG A 12 -0.50 -15.86 5.19
C ARG A 12 -0.97 -15.36 6.56
N ASP A 13 -1.54 -14.19 6.59
CA ASP A 13 -1.91 -13.45 7.80
C ASP A 13 -3.42 -13.46 8.11
N GLY A 14 -4.21 -14.21 7.33
CA GLY A 14 -5.66 -14.33 7.52
C GLY A 14 -6.46 -13.18 6.89
N ARG A 15 -5.85 -12.34 6.05
CA ARG A 15 -6.51 -11.24 5.35
C ARG A 15 -7.83 -11.63 4.70
N ALA A 16 -8.82 -10.74 4.73
CA ALA A 16 -10.16 -11.00 4.23
C ALA A 16 -10.29 -10.62 2.74
N VAL A 17 -9.88 -11.54 1.86
CA VAL A 17 -9.98 -11.39 0.40
C VAL A 17 -11.19 -12.17 -0.11
N PHE A 18 -12.01 -11.54 -0.96
CA PHE A 18 -13.17 -12.17 -1.59
C PHE A 18 -13.13 -11.96 -3.10
N LEU A 19 -13.02 -13.05 -3.85
CA LEU A 19 -13.07 -13.05 -5.31
C LEU A 19 -14.37 -13.69 -5.78
N ASP A 20 -15.16 -13.00 -6.58
CA ASP A 20 -16.45 -13.46 -7.08
C ASP A 20 -17.43 -13.92 -5.95
N GLY A 21 -17.34 -13.31 -4.78
CA GLY A 21 -18.13 -13.63 -3.59
C GLY A 21 -17.57 -14.76 -2.73
N GLU A 22 -16.54 -15.45 -3.16
CA GLU A 22 -15.90 -16.54 -2.42
C GLU A 22 -14.67 -16.04 -1.66
N ARG A 23 -14.47 -16.53 -0.43
CA ARG A 23 -13.31 -16.18 0.38
C ARG A 23 -12.05 -16.89 -0.13
N VAL A 24 -11.02 -16.11 -0.41
CA VAL A 24 -9.66 -16.60 -0.69
C VAL A 24 -8.91 -16.79 0.63
N THR A 25 -8.58 -18.02 0.96
CA THR A 25 -7.93 -18.37 2.24
C THR A 25 -6.42 -18.16 2.23
N ASP A 26 -5.77 -18.30 1.07
CA ASP A 26 -4.32 -18.09 0.89
C ASP A 26 -4.05 -17.51 -0.50
N VAL A 27 -3.70 -16.23 -0.57
CA VAL A 27 -3.36 -15.54 -1.82
C VAL A 27 -2.07 -16.09 -2.46
N THR A 28 -1.19 -16.74 -1.69
CA THR A 28 0.05 -17.32 -2.21
C THR A 28 -0.17 -18.66 -2.93
N ALA A 29 -1.33 -19.29 -2.73
CA ALA A 29 -1.70 -20.57 -3.33
C ALA A 29 -2.88 -20.45 -4.31
N HIS A 30 -3.70 -19.38 -4.20
CA HIS A 30 -4.87 -19.22 -5.04
C HIS A 30 -4.48 -18.91 -6.50
N PRO A 31 -5.05 -19.59 -7.52
CA PRO A 31 -4.66 -19.42 -8.93
C PRO A 31 -4.70 -17.99 -9.45
N ALA A 32 -5.60 -17.15 -8.93
CA ALA A 32 -5.74 -15.75 -9.33
C ALA A 32 -4.57 -14.87 -8.87
N PHE A 33 -3.83 -15.23 -7.82
CA PHE A 33 -2.85 -14.34 -7.18
C PHE A 33 -1.45 -14.95 -7.04
N ALA A 34 -1.36 -16.28 -7.01
CA ALA A 34 -0.12 -17.00 -6.68
C ALA A 34 1.05 -16.62 -7.59
N GLU A 35 0.81 -16.44 -8.89
CA GLU A 35 1.87 -16.09 -9.83
C GLU A 35 2.39 -14.68 -9.58
N SER A 36 1.51 -13.69 -9.39
CA SER A 36 1.91 -12.31 -9.10
C SER A 36 2.64 -12.21 -7.75
N ALA A 37 2.16 -12.91 -6.72
CA ALA A 37 2.86 -12.99 -5.43
C ALA A 37 4.25 -13.61 -5.57
N ARG A 38 4.38 -14.67 -6.38
CA ARG A 38 5.67 -15.31 -6.67
C ARG A 38 6.62 -14.35 -7.42
N ARG A 39 6.13 -13.56 -8.37
CA ARG A 39 6.95 -12.57 -9.08
C ARG A 39 7.49 -11.49 -8.15
N ILE A 40 6.68 -11.01 -7.21
CA ILE A 40 7.14 -10.06 -6.21
C ILE A 40 8.18 -10.71 -5.29
N ALA A 41 7.98 -11.97 -4.87
CA ALA A 41 8.96 -12.72 -4.08
C ALA A 41 10.30 -12.84 -4.80
N GLU A 42 10.29 -13.21 -6.09
CA GLU A 42 11.49 -13.26 -6.92
C GLU A 42 12.19 -11.90 -7.02
N ARG A 43 11.44 -10.79 -7.00
CA ARG A 43 12.03 -9.45 -7.00
C ARG A 43 12.69 -9.11 -5.69
N TYR A 44 12.14 -9.54 -4.54
CA TYR A 44 12.81 -9.42 -3.24
C TYR A 44 14.13 -10.21 -3.20
N ASP A 45 14.14 -11.45 -3.71
CA ASP A 45 15.35 -12.26 -3.78
C ASP A 45 16.40 -11.62 -4.72
N ALA A 46 15.97 -11.15 -5.88
CA ALA A 46 16.85 -10.44 -6.83
C ALA A 46 17.39 -9.13 -6.22
N ALA A 47 16.57 -8.40 -5.48
CA ALA A 47 16.99 -7.18 -4.78
C ALA A 47 18.06 -7.49 -3.72
N ARG A 48 17.90 -8.58 -2.99
CA ARG A 48 18.86 -9.06 -2.00
C ARG A 48 20.18 -9.49 -2.65
N ALA A 49 20.11 -10.13 -3.83
CA ALA A 49 21.29 -10.54 -4.62
C ALA A 49 22.04 -9.35 -5.25
N SER A 50 21.34 -8.20 -5.47
CA SER A 50 21.89 -6.99 -6.08
C SER A 50 22.05 -5.87 -5.03
N ALA A 51 22.54 -6.21 -3.83
CA ALA A 51 22.60 -5.30 -2.68
C ALA A 51 23.46 -4.03 -2.91
N ASP A 52 24.39 -4.06 -3.85
CA ASP A 52 25.18 -2.92 -4.30
C ASP A 52 24.33 -1.81 -4.95
N VAL A 53 23.28 -2.18 -5.67
CA VAL A 53 22.32 -1.26 -6.31
C VAL A 53 21.14 -0.94 -5.38
N THR A 54 20.63 -1.97 -4.70
CA THR A 54 19.34 -1.91 -4.00
C THR A 54 19.43 -1.48 -2.55
N THR A 55 20.66 -1.37 -1.99
CA THR A 55 20.87 -0.92 -0.61
C THR A 55 21.79 0.29 -0.52
N CYS A 56 21.69 1.00 0.60
CA CYS A 56 22.62 2.06 0.98
C CYS A 56 22.77 2.12 2.51
N LEU A 57 23.73 2.93 2.98
CA LEU A 57 23.78 3.29 4.40
C LEU A 57 22.81 4.45 4.63
N ASP A 58 21.98 4.34 5.64
CA ASP A 58 21.17 5.45 6.12
C ASP A 58 22.06 6.48 6.81
N PRO A 59 22.12 7.73 6.32
CA PRO A 59 22.98 8.77 6.91
C PRO A 59 22.64 9.10 8.37
N GLY A 60 21.40 8.87 8.79
CA GLY A 60 20.94 9.18 10.15
C GLY A 60 21.33 8.13 11.19
N THR A 61 21.32 6.85 10.80
CA THR A 61 21.53 5.73 11.73
C THR A 61 22.78 4.91 11.47
N GLY A 62 23.42 5.07 10.30
CA GLY A 62 24.53 4.24 9.85
C GLY A 62 24.14 2.79 9.49
N LYS A 63 22.86 2.42 9.60
CA LYS A 63 22.37 1.09 9.24
C LYS A 63 22.29 0.94 7.72
N ARG A 64 22.47 -0.30 7.24
CA ARG A 64 22.19 -0.64 5.86
C ARG A 64 20.68 -0.82 5.67
N ILE A 65 20.12 -0.08 4.74
CA ILE A 65 18.68 -0.06 4.42
C ILE A 65 18.45 -0.33 2.93
N GLY A 66 17.23 -0.68 2.55
CA GLY A 66 16.81 -0.64 1.15
C GLY A 66 16.89 0.79 0.61
N ALA A 67 17.55 1.00 -0.53
CA ALA A 67 17.76 2.34 -1.08
C ALA A 67 16.46 3.05 -1.51
N MET A 68 15.36 2.31 -1.67
CA MET A 68 14.03 2.89 -1.89
C MET A 68 13.52 3.68 -0.67
N TRP A 69 14.04 3.40 0.53
CA TRP A 69 13.71 4.07 1.78
C TRP A 69 14.64 5.25 2.13
N LEU A 70 15.65 5.52 1.30
CA LEU A 70 16.59 6.62 1.53
C LEU A 70 15.88 7.97 1.45
N ILE A 71 15.91 8.78 2.51
CA ILE A 71 15.50 10.19 2.48
C ILE A 71 16.57 10.96 1.71
N PRO A 72 16.33 11.43 0.48
CA PRO A 72 17.34 12.04 -0.35
C PRO A 72 17.68 13.46 0.16
N ARG A 73 18.97 13.75 0.28
CA ARG A 73 19.51 15.07 0.70
C ARG A 73 20.44 15.66 -0.35
N SER A 74 20.74 14.91 -1.41
CA SER A 74 21.67 15.31 -2.47
C SER A 74 21.21 14.79 -3.83
N ALA A 75 21.80 15.31 -4.91
CA ALA A 75 21.61 14.78 -6.26
C ALA A 75 22.11 13.31 -6.39
N GLU A 76 23.15 12.95 -5.63
CA GLU A 76 23.65 11.58 -5.58
C GLU A 76 22.61 10.63 -4.97
N ASP A 77 21.97 11.03 -3.87
CA ASP A 77 20.89 10.23 -3.25
C ASP A 77 19.71 10.03 -4.19
N LEU A 78 19.33 11.05 -4.97
CA LEU A 78 18.31 10.94 -6.01
C LEU A 78 18.75 9.98 -7.11
N GLY A 79 20.04 9.98 -7.48
CA GLY A 79 20.62 9.03 -8.41
C GLY A 79 20.51 7.59 -7.90
N ARG A 80 20.80 7.35 -6.62
CA ARG A 80 20.67 6.04 -5.96
C ARG A 80 19.21 5.58 -5.94
N ARG A 81 18.27 6.45 -5.60
CA ARG A 81 16.84 6.15 -5.63
C ARG A 81 16.37 5.80 -7.04
N ARG A 82 16.79 6.58 -8.05
CA ARG A 82 16.47 6.27 -9.44
C ARG A 82 16.97 4.89 -9.86
N ALA A 83 18.16 4.50 -9.43
CA ALA A 83 18.73 3.18 -9.75
C ALA A 83 17.88 2.04 -9.16
N VAL A 84 17.43 2.15 -7.91
CA VAL A 84 16.58 1.13 -7.30
C VAL A 84 15.17 1.08 -7.89
N HIS A 85 14.57 2.23 -8.22
CA HIS A 85 13.26 2.26 -8.92
C HIS A 85 13.35 1.62 -10.31
N ARG A 86 14.43 1.92 -11.03
CA ARG A 86 14.72 1.26 -12.32
C ARG A 86 14.86 -0.25 -12.16
N PHE A 87 15.58 -0.71 -11.13
CA PHE A 87 15.72 -2.14 -10.81
C PHE A 87 14.35 -2.82 -10.60
N TRP A 88 13.45 -2.20 -9.83
CA TRP A 88 12.10 -2.73 -9.62
C TRP A 88 11.30 -2.76 -10.93
N ALA A 89 11.32 -1.71 -11.71
CA ALA A 89 10.59 -1.60 -12.98
C ALA A 89 11.08 -2.61 -14.03
N GLU A 90 12.39 -2.76 -14.22
CA GLU A 90 12.99 -3.68 -15.19
C GLU A 90 12.58 -5.14 -14.93
N GLY A 91 12.36 -5.53 -13.67
CA GLY A 91 11.97 -6.88 -13.31
C GLY A 91 10.57 -7.30 -13.77
N SER A 92 9.73 -6.34 -14.13
CA SER A 92 8.40 -6.56 -14.70
C SER A 92 8.25 -5.95 -16.09
N TYR A 93 9.35 -5.56 -16.72
CA TYR A 93 9.32 -4.82 -18.01
C TYR A 93 8.50 -3.54 -17.94
N GLY A 94 8.40 -2.93 -16.76
CA GLY A 94 7.57 -1.76 -16.50
C GLY A 94 6.05 -2.04 -16.37
N LEU A 95 5.63 -3.30 -16.35
CA LEU A 95 4.22 -3.69 -16.31
C LEU A 95 3.62 -3.64 -14.89
N MET A 96 4.45 -3.75 -13.85
CA MET A 96 4.03 -3.56 -12.47
C MET A 96 4.46 -2.17 -12.00
N GLY A 97 3.50 -1.27 -11.83
CA GLY A 97 3.76 0.12 -11.46
C GLY A 97 3.54 0.39 -9.95
N ARG A 98 3.04 -0.58 -9.21
CA ARG A 98 2.73 -0.48 -7.77
C ARG A 98 3.52 -1.51 -6.95
N THR A 99 4.78 -1.71 -7.33
CA THR A 99 5.76 -2.52 -6.60
C THR A 99 6.12 -1.89 -5.25
N PRO A 100 6.79 -2.61 -4.32
CA PRO A 100 7.09 -2.11 -2.97
C PRO A 100 7.74 -0.72 -2.90
N ASP A 101 8.55 -0.35 -3.89
CA ASP A 101 9.22 0.94 -3.96
C ASP A 101 8.30 2.14 -4.22
N HIS A 102 7.07 1.90 -4.70
CA HIS A 102 6.13 2.97 -5.04
C HIS A 102 5.68 3.74 -3.79
N VAL A 103 5.02 3.08 -2.82
CA VAL A 103 4.54 3.74 -1.60
C VAL A 103 5.70 3.98 -0.63
N ALA A 104 6.79 3.19 -0.70
CA ALA A 104 8.02 3.52 -0.01
C ALA A 104 8.51 4.94 -0.35
N SER A 105 8.33 5.38 -1.60
CA SER A 105 8.67 6.76 -1.99
C SER A 105 7.76 7.80 -1.34
N VAL A 106 6.47 7.53 -1.21
CA VAL A 106 5.50 8.40 -0.53
C VAL A 106 5.86 8.55 0.95
N LEU A 107 6.06 7.42 1.64
CA LEU A 107 6.41 7.40 3.06
C LEU A 107 7.77 8.05 3.34
N THR A 108 8.73 7.86 2.44
CA THR A 108 10.04 8.54 2.51
C THR A 108 9.90 10.06 2.38
N ALA A 109 9.01 10.54 1.50
CA ALA A 109 8.73 11.96 1.37
C ALA A 109 8.04 12.51 2.63
N PHE A 110 7.08 11.78 3.19
CA PHE A 110 6.43 12.15 4.46
C PHE A 110 7.43 12.25 5.60
N ALA A 111 8.30 11.25 5.75
CA ALA A 111 9.35 11.27 6.77
C ALA A 111 10.32 12.44 6.59
N GLY A 112 10.66 12.80 5.33
CA GLY A 112 11.52 13.96 5.01
C GLY A 112 10.87 15.31 5.35
N TRP A 113 9.54 15.37 5.43
CA TRP A 113 8.74 16.58 5.69
C TRP A 113 7.76 16.40 6.86
N ARG A 114 8.12 15.59 7.87
CA ARG A 114 7.27 15.22 9.00
C ARG A 114 6.56 16.41 9.68
N GLN A 115 7.20 17.57 9.71
CA GLN A 115 6.64 18.78 10.34
C GLN A 115 5.34 19.29 9.68
N LEU A 116 5.01 18.84 8.46
CA LEU A 116 3.74 19.16 7.83
C LEU A 116 2.57 18.49 8.54
N PHE A 117 2.79 17.32 9.14
CA PHE A 117 1.80 16.53 9.84
C PHE A 117 1.50 17.05 11.26
N ASP A 118 2.29 18.01 11.75
CA ASP A 118 2.10 18.61 13.07
C ASP A 118 1.26 19.90 13.01
N ARG A 119 0.89 20.37 11.81
CA ARG A 119 0.18 21.64 11.61
C ARG A 119 -1.26 21.63 12.15
N GLY A 120 -1.88 20.47 12.32
CA GLY A 120 -3.23 20.29 12.88
C GLY A 120 -3.31 20.34 14.40
N GLY A 121 -2.22 20.64 15.10
CA GLY A 121 -2.18 20.74 16.56
C GLY A 121 -1.94 19.42 17.31
N ARG A 122 -1.94 18.26 16.60
CA ARG A 122 -1.48 16.96 17.13
C ARG A 122 -0.11 16.63 16.53
N GLN A 123 0.71 15.85 17.23
CA GLN A 123 2.07 15.49 16.78
C GLN A 123 2.07 14.24 15.90
N TYR A 124 1.30 14.29 14.81
CA TYR A 124 1.23 13.18 13.85
C TYR A 124 2.55 12.92 13.11
N GLY A 125 3.45 13.91 13.04
CA GLY A 125 4.78 13.72 12.47
C GLY A 125 5.60 12.63 13.16
N ASP A 126 5.40 12.38 14.46
CA ASP A 126 6.05 11.28 15.16
C ASP A 126 5.48 9.91 14.75
N ASN A 127 4.18 9.84 14.43
CA ASN A 127 3.55 8.64 13.89
C ASN A 127 4.11 8.30 12.50
N VAL A 128 4.24 9.32 11.65
CA VAL A 128 4.85 9.19 10.32
C VAL A 128 6.27 8.60 10.42
N ILE A 129 7.10 9.14 11.31
CA ILE A 129 8.47 8.65 11.51
C ILE A 129 8.48 7.21 12.02
N ARG A 130 7.67 6.89 13.04
CA ARG A 130 7.60 5.52 13.57
C ARG A 130 7.21 4.51 12.51
N PHE A 131 6.18 4.82 11.72
CA PHE A 131 5.75 3.91 10.66
C PHE A 131 6.78 3.82 9.53
N TYR A 132 7.39 4.93 9.12
CA TYR A 132 8.48 4.93 8.14
C TYR A 132 9.64 4.05 8.60
N GLU A 133 10.08 4.18 9.85
CA GLU A 133 11.17 3.37 10.41
C GLU A 133 10.81 1.89 10.45
N LYS A 134 9.59 1.54 10.88
CA LYS A 134 9.08 0.18 10.84
C LYS A 134 9.09 -0.37 9.41
N ALA A 135 8.51 0.34 8.46
CA ALA A 135 8.39 -0.09 7.07
C ALA A 135 9.76 -0.25 6.40
N ARG A 136 10.71 0.66 6.70
CA ARG A 136 12.09 0.62 6.24
C ARG A 136 12.87 -0.57 6.82
N ASP A 137 12.78 -0.78 8.12
CA ASP A 137 13.59 -1.77 8.83
C ASP A 137 13.08 -3.20 8.58
N GLU A 138 11.77 -3.38 8.39
CA GLU A 138 11.13 -4.65 8.03
C GLU A 138 11.01 -4.86 6.51
N ASP A 139 11.38 -3.87 5.70
CA ASP A 139 11.30 -3.87 4.22
C ASP A 139 9.88 -4.23 3.73
N LEU A 140 8.87 -3.54 4.28
CA LEU A 140 7.47 -3.83 4.07
C LEU A 140 7.00 -3.45 2.67
N TYR A 141 6.05 -4.22 2.15
CA TYR A 141 5.26 -3.83 1.00
C TYR A 141 4.03 -3.05 1.48
N VAL A 142 3.98 -1.76 1.17
CA VAL A 142 2.83 -0.92 1.46
C VAL A 142 2.11 -0.58 0.15
N ALA A 143 0.81 -0.87 0.07
CA ALA A 143 -0.07 -0.40 -1.00
C ALA A 143 -0.73 0.92 -0.59
N TYR A 144 -1.53 1.52 -1.49
CA TYR A 144 -2.34 2.68 -1.13
C TYR A 144 -3.79 2.55 -1.62
N ALA A 145 -4.72 3.19 -0.91
CA ALA A 145 -6.10 3.38 -1.28
C ALA A 145 -6.45 4.87 -1.12
N ILE A 146 -6.60 5.57 -2.23
CA ILE A 146 -6.79 7.03 -2.27
C ILE A 146 -7.88 7.47 -3.24
N VAL A 147 -8.43 6.54 -4.02
CA VAL A 147 -9.40 6.82 -5.08
C VAL A 147 -10.81 6.51 -4.56
N PRO A 148 -11.74 7.47 -4.61
CA PRO A 148 -13.13 7.23 -4.21
C PRO A 148 -13.80 6.15 -5.10
N PRO A 149 -14.86 5.50 -4.61
CA PRO A 149 -15.66 4.55 -5.40
C PRO A 149 -16.23 5.19 -6.67
N GLN A 150 -16.79 4.36 -7.55
CA GLN A 150 -17.49 4.80 -8.76
C GLN A 150 -18.90 5.33 -8.40
N ILE A 151 -18.92 6.54 -7.84
CA ILE A 151 -20.12 7.26 -7.42
C ILE A 151 -20.13 8.64 -8.06
N ASP A 152 -21.17 9.44 -7.80
CA ASP A 152 -21.21 10.83 -8.26
C ASP A 152 -20.09 11.65 -7.58
N ARG A 153 -19.04 11.95 -8.33
CA ARG A 153 -17.87 12.71 -7.86
C ARG A 153 -18.05 14.23 -8.01
N SER A 154 -19.22 14.67 -8.47
CA SER A 154 -19.55 16.11 -8.60
C SER A 154 -20.00 16.72 -7.27
N ILE A 155 -20.36 15.90 -6.28
CA ILE A 155 -20.79 16.32 -4.96
C ILE A 155 -19.75 15.97 -3.88
N PRO A 156 -19.62 16.81 -2.84
CA PRO A 156 -18.73 16.54 -1.72
C PRO A 156 -19.04 15.21 -1.00
N ALA A 157 -18.04 14.61 -0.35
CA ALA A 157 -18.19 13.34 0.35
C ALA A 157 -19.29 13.38 1.42
N SER A 158 -19.40 14.49 2.15
CA SER A 158 -20.41 14.72 3.20
C SER A 158 -21.84 14.95 2.70
N GLN A 159 -22.03 15.16 1.38
CA GLN A 159 -23.33 15.46 0.79
C GLN A 159 -23.98 14.27 0.09
N HIS A 160 -23.33 13.10 0.08
CA HIS A 160 -23.96 11.90 -0.44
C HIS A 160 -25.15 11.47 0.43
N PRO A 161 -26.26 11.00 -0.19
CA PRO A 161 -27.44 10.52 0.55
C PRO A 161 -27.11 9.42 1.56
N GLU A 162 -26.20 8.52 1.19
CA GLU A 162 -25.69 7.46 2.07
C GLU A 162 -24.38 7.93 2.68
N PRO A 163 -24.28 8.04 4.03
CA PRO A 163 -23.05 8.43 4.69
C PRO A 163 -21.99 7.33 4.54
N PHE A 164 -20.73 7.73 4.56
CA PHE A 164 -19.59 6.83 4.50
C PHE A 164 -19.53 5.92 3.26
N LEU A 165 -20.00 6.42 2.09
CA LEU A 165 -19.62 5.81 0.81
C LEU A 165 -18.11 5.92 0.58
N HIS A 166 -17.53 7.05 0.95
CA HIS A 166 -16.09 7.25 1.08
C HIS A 166 -15.62 6.83 2.47
N PRO A 167 -14.36 6.41 2.64
CA PRO A 167 -13.83 6.16 3.98
C PRO A 167 -13.81 7.43 4.81
N GLY A 168 -14.38 7.35 5.99
CA GLY A 168 -14.42 8.47 6.95
C GLY A 168 -14.46 7.97 8.38
N VAL A 169 -14.26 8.90 9.32
CA VAL A 169 -14.26 8.66 10.76
C VAL A 169 -15.69 8.63 11.27
N VAL A 170 -16.17 7.44 11.65
CA VAL A 170 -17.50 7.30 12.29
C VAL A 170 -17.45 7.55 13.78
N LYS A 171 -16.26 7.37 14.39
CA LYS A 171 -16.10 7.53 15.83
C LYS A 171 -14.62 7.74 16.20
N GLU A 172 -14.36 8.65 17.12
CA GLU A 172 -13.09 8.74 17.87
C GLU A 172 -13.22 8.03 19.21
N THR A 173 -12.15 7.35 19.62
CA THR A 173 -12.04 6.65 20.92
C THR A 173 -10.66 6.91 21.53
N ASP A 174 -10.46 6.51 22.79
CA ASP A 174 -9.12 6.59 23.42
C ASP A 174 -8.10 5.69 22.71
N ALA A 175 -8.55 4.58 22.11
CA ALA A 175 -7.68 3.63 21.39
C ALA A 175 -7.32 4.08 19.97
N GLY A 176 -8.11 4.94 19.34
CA GLY A 176 -7.94 5.34 17.96
C GLY A 176 -9.23 5.83 17.31
N ILE A 177 -9.24 5.88 15.99
CA ILE A 177 -10.40 6.22 15.17
C ILE A 177 -11.03 4.96 14.58
N VAL A 178 -12.35 4.95 14.47
CA VAL A 178 -13.09 3.90 13.73
C VAL A 178 -13.46 4.45 12.37
N ILE A 179 -13.08 3.76 11.31
CA ILE A 179 -13.36 4.18 9.95
C ILE A 179 -14.33 3.23 9.24
N ARG A 180 -15.20 3.81 8.40
CA ARG A 180 -16.15 3.08 7.56
C ARG A 180 -16.16 3.68 6.15
N GLY A 181 -16.49 2.86 5.15
CA GLY A 181 -16.60 3.27 3.76
C GLY A 181 -15.78 2.41 2.82
N ALA A 182 -15.60 2.89 1.58
CA ALA A 182 -14.83 2.14 0.58
C ALA A 182 -13.95 3.04 -0.29
N HIS A 183 -12.79 2.53 -0.67
CA HIS A 183 -11.98 3.04 -1.77
C HIS A 183 -11.93 2.02 -2.91
N ALA A 184 -11.99 2.52 -4.14
CA ALA A 184 -11.76 1.72 -5.34
C ALA A 184 -10.27 1.79 -5.75
N ILE A 185 -9.87 0.83 -6.61
CA ILE A 185 -8.57 0.85 -7.30
C ILE A 185 -7.37 0.89 -6.34
N ALA A 186 -7.42 0.07 -5.28
CA ALA A 186 -6.25 -0.20 -4.46
C ALA A 186 -5.42 -1.31 -5.13
N THR A 187 -4.53 -0.90 -6.03
CA THR A 187 -3.71 -1.79 -6.84
C THR A 187 -2.72 -2.56 -5.96
N SER A 188 -2.61 -3.86 -6.16
CA SER A 188 -1.70 -4.79 -5.45
C SER A 188 -1.97 -4.96 -3.95
N VAL A 189 -3.03 -4.41 -3.37
CA VAL A 189 -3.27 -4.50 -1.91
C VAL A 189 -3.42 -5.94 -1.43
N THR A 190 -3.94 -6.85 -2.27
CA THR A 190 -4.03 -8.28 -1.94
C THR A 190 -2.66 -8.93 -1.67
N MET A 191 -1.58 -8.30 -2.12
CA MET A 191 -0.19 -8.75 -2.03
C MET A 191 0.68 -7.85 -1.14
N ALA A 192 0.10 -6.81 -0.54
CA ALA A 192 0.81 -5.90 0.37
C ALA A 192 0.70 -6.35 1.83
N ASP A 193 1.61 -5.88 2.69
CA ASP A 193 1.55 -6.09 4.14
C ASP A 193 0.68 -5.02 4.81
N TRP A 194 0.78 -3.77 4.30
CA TRP A 194 0.08 -2.61 4.85
C TRP A 194 -0.58 -1.79 3.74
N LEU A 195 -1.57 -1.01 4.14
CA LEU A 195 -2.31 -0.10 3.28
C LEU A 195 -2.20 1.33 3.82
N TYR A 196 -1.71 2.25 3.00
CA TYR A 196 -1.84 3.69 3.24
C TYR A 196 -3.18 4.17 2.69
N VAL A 197 -3.95 4.85 3.51
CA VAL A 197 -5.30 5.34 3.19
C VAL A 197 -5.33 6.86 3.27
N SER A 198 -5.77 7.52 2.23
CA SER A 198 -5.94 8.97 2.16
C SER A 198 -6.88 9.33 1.02
N TYR A 199 -6.93 10.61 0.67
CA TYR A 199 -7.74 11.16 -0.42
C TYR A 199 -6.87 11.77 -1.51
N ILE A 200 -7.24 11.54 -2.78
CA ILE A 200 -6.58 12.17 -3.93
C ILE A 200 -7.33 13.43 -4.41
N THR A 201 -8.64 13.48 -4.16
CA THR A 201 -9.48 14.62 -4.56
C THR A 201 -9.53 15.66 -3.45
N PRO A 202 -9.59 16.96 -3.78
CA PRO A 202 -9.81 18.00 -2.79
C PRO A 202 -11.11 17.75 -2.00
N LEU A 203 -11.05 17.93 -0.68
CA LEU A 203 -12.19 17.84 0.21
C LEU A 203 -12.82 19.24 0.39
N ALA A 204 -14.15 19.29 0.51
CA ALA A 204 -14.89 20.50 0.84
C ALA A 204 -14.81 20.78 2.36
N PRO A 205 -15.07 22.04 2.82
CA PRO A 205 -15.04 22.35 4.24
C PRO A 205 -15.98 21.50 5.13
N GLY A 206 -17.05 20.93 4.56
CA GLY A 206 -17.97 20.03 5.25
C GLY A 206 -17.49 18.58 5.34
N ASP A 207 -16.39 18.21 4.67
CA ASP A 207 -15.90 16.84 4.58
C ASP A 207 -14.89 16.50 5.70
N VAL A 208 -14.99 17.11 6.87
CA VAL A 208 -14.01 16.95 7.97
C VAL A 208 -13.84 15.50 8.37
N ASP A 209 -14.93 14.75 8.48
CA ASP A 209 -14.89 13.33 8.87
C ASP A 209 -14.22 12.43 7.81
N TYR A 210 -14.09 12.92 6.58
CA TYR A 210 -13.45 12.22 5.47
C TYR A 210 -11.99 12.63 5.26
N ALA A 211 -11.50 13.62 6.00
CA ALA A 211 -10.13 14.12 5.91
C ALA A 211 -9.15 13.20 6.66
N ILE A 212 -8.96 11.99 6.13
CA ILE A 212 -8.12 10.96 6.75
C ILE A 212 -6.78 10.81 6.03
N SER A 213 -5.72 10.55 6.82
CA SER A 213 -4.42 10.08 6.36
C SER A 213 -3.92 9.08 7.40
N LEU A 214 -3.81 7.81 7.04
CA LEU A 214 -3.51 6.76 7.99
C LEU A 214 -2.89 5.52 7.33
N VAL A 215 -2.37 4.61 8.14
CA VAL A 215 -1.96 3.28 7.70
C VAL A 215 -2.69 2.20 8.49
N VAL A 216 -2.98 1.09 7.82
CA VAL A 216 -3.65 -0.05 8.42
C VAL A 216 -3.04 -1.35 7.90
N PRO A 217 -2.83 -2.39 8.75
CA PRO A 217 -2.39 -3.69 8.26
C PRO A 217 -3.49 -4.33 7.39
N VAL A 218 -3.09 -5.02 6.33
CA VAL A 218 -4.04 -5.57 5.34
C VAL A 218 -4.96 -6.64 5.94
N ASN A 219 -4.56 -7.24 7.06
CA ASN A 219 -5.33 -8.22 7.82
C ASN A 219 -6.14 -7.62 8.98
N ALA A 220 -6.30 -6.28 9.04
CA ALA A 220 -7.08 -5.64 10.09
C ALA A 220 -8.51 -6.18 10.14
N GLU A 221 -9.04 -6.33 11.37
CA GLU A 221 -10.44 -6.71 11.57
C GLU A 221 -11.37 -5.66 10.94
N GLY A 222 -12.40 -6.10 10.23
CA GLY A 222 -13.32 -5.23 9.50
C GLY A 222 -12.83 -4.79 8.11
N LEU A 223 -11.55 -5.00 7.76
CA LEU A 223 -11.03 -4.69 6.43
C LEU A 223 -11.34 -5.83 5.46
N ARG A 224 -11.99 -5.52 4.34
CA ARG A 224 -12.32 -6.50 3.29
C ARG A 224 -11.76 -6.06 1.95
N LEU A 225 -11.17 -7.00 1.23
CA LEU A 225 -10.56 -6.79 -0.08
C LEU A 225 -11.39 -7.50 -1.14
N LEU A 226 -11.89 -6.72 -2.10
CA LEU A 226 -12.72 -7.19 -3.21
C LEU A 226 -11.96 -6.97 -4.53
N PRO A 227 -11.00 -7.83 -4.89
CA PRO A 227 -10.24 -7.71 -6.12
C PRO A 227 -11.11 -7.95 -7.35
N ARG A 228 -10.80 -7.25 -8.45
CA ARG A 228 -11.31 -7.67 -9.75
C ARG A 228 -10.77 -9.05 -10.13
N ARG A 229 -11.47 -9.72 -11.01
CA ARG A 229 -10.96 -10.96 -11.60
C ARG A 229 -9.69 -10.66 -12.41
N PRO A 230 -8.58 -11.38 -12.20
CA PRO A 230 -7.37 -11.24 -13.03
C PRO A 230 -7.66 -11.59 -14.49
N TYR A 231 -7.07 -10.86 -15.43
CA TYR A 231 -7.30 -11.10 -16.86
C TYR A 231 -6.92 -12.51 -17.31
N ALA A 232 -5.84 -13.05 -16.76
CA ALA A 232 -5.36 -14.38 -17.13
C ALA A 232 -6.32 -15.53 -16.71
N THR A 233 -7.25 -15.31 -15.79
CA THR A 233 -8.25 -16.33 -15.42
C THR A 233 -9.25 -16.62 -16.54
N LEU A 234 -9.33 -15.75 -17.54
CA LEU A 234 -10.18 -15.91 -18.73
C LEU A 234 -9.41 -16.50 -19.93
N ALA A 235 -8.11 -16.76 -19.76
CA ALA A 235 -7.26 -17.27 -20.83
C ALA A 235 -7.62 -18.71 -21.20
N THR A 236 -7.74 -18.97 -22.48
CA THR A 236 -7.89 -20.35 -23.03
C THR A 236 -6.54 -20.96 -23.41
N SER A 237 -5.52 -20.12 -23.50
CA SER A 237 -4.14 -20.52 -23.80
C SER A 237 -3.13 -19.58 -23.13
N VAL A 238 -1.89 -20.05 -22.99
CA VAL A 238 -0.78 -19.24 -22.45
C VAL A 238 -0.43 -18.03 -23.33
N TYR A 239 -0.93 -17.99 -24.54
CA TYR A 239 -0.70 -16.89 -25.49
C TYR A 239 -1.75 -15.79 -25.40
N ASP A 240 -2.90 -16.02 -24.76
CA ASP A 240 -3.99 -15.04 -24.71
C ASP A 240 -3.60 -13.80 -23.89
N TYR A 241 -3.00 -14.02 -22.69
CA TYR A 241 -2.61 -12.96 -21.77
C TYR A 241 -1.23 -13.23 -21.16
N PRO A 242 -0.15 -13.36 -21.98
CA PRO A 242 1.15 -13.87 -21.50
C PRO A 242 1.82 -12.95 -20.47
N LEU A 243 1.53 -11.66 -20.52
CA LEU A 243 2.09 -10.66 -19.60
C LEU A 243 1.22 -10.53 -18.35
N SER A 244 -0.10 -10.39 -18.49
CA SER A 244 -1.02 -10.31 -17.36
C SER A 244 -1.00 -11.59 -16.52
N ALA A 245 -0.76 -12.75 -17.12
CA ALA A 245 -0.59 -14.01 -16.38
C ALA A 245 0.58 -13.98 -15.40
N ARG A 246 1.53 -13.08 -15.58
CA ARG A 246 2.76 -12.97 -14.76
C ARG A 246 2.81 -11.73 -13.88
N PHE A 247 2.24 -10.61 -14.36
CA PHE A 247 2.46 -9.27 -13.82
C PHE A 247 1.17 -8.51 -13.55
N ASP A 248 0.05 -9.22 -13.30
CA ASP A 248 -1.20 -8.56 -12.95
C ASP A 248 -1.17 -8.07 -11.51
N GLU A 249 -1.24 -6.76 -11.34
CA GLU A 249 -1.26 -6.12 -10.01
C GLU A 249 -2.63 -6.14 -9.34
N VAL A 250 -3.64 -6.62 -10.00
CA VAL A 250 -5.04 -6.77 -9.57
C VAL A 250 -5.57 -5.59 -8.75
N ASP A 251 -6.35 -4.73 -9.40
CA ASP A 251 -7.05 -3.65 -8.72
C ASP A 251 -8.14 -4.18 -7.80
N THR A 252 -8.26 -3.57 -6.65
CA THR A 252 -9.09 -4.06 -5.55
C THR A 252 -9.94 -2.94 -4.99
N THR A 253 -11.21 -3.18 -4.76
CA THR A 253 -12.03 -2.35 -3.89
C THR A 253 -11.76 -2.74 -2.45
N VAL A 254 -11.41 -1.75 -1.63
CA VAL A 254 -11.16 -1.92 -0.20
C VAL A 254 -12.37 -1.40 0.56
N VAL A 255 -12.96 -2.25 1.41
CA VAL A 255 -14.10 -1.91 2.24
C VAL A 255 -13.67 -1.89 3.70
N PHE A 256 -13.96 -0.79 4.37
CA PHE A 256 -13.76 -0.59 5.80
C PHE A 256 -15.12 -0.76 6.50
N ASP A 257 -15.25 -1.82 7.28
CA ASP A 257 -16.47 -2.16 8.04
C ASP A 257 -16.16 -1.96 9.53
N ASP A 258 -16.22 -0.71 9.97
CA ASP A 258 -15.88 -0.26 11.32
C ASP A 258 -14.46 -0.67 11.77
N VAL A 259 -13.49 -0.41 10.93
CA VAL A 259 -12.08 -0.71 11.20
C VAL A 259 -11.53 0.23 12.26
N LEU A 260 -11.07 -0.31 13.38
CA LEU A 260 -10.34 0.46 14.40
C LEU A 260 -8.89 0.71 13.93
N VAL A 261 -8.53 1.97 13.81
CA VAL A 261 -7.17 2.43 13.50
C VAL A 261 -6.58 3.09 14.74
N PRO A 262 -5.56 2.49 15.38
CA PRO A 262 -4.89 3.08 16.55
C PRO A 262 -4.33 4.48 16.23
N TRP A 263 -4.31 5.37 17.25
CA TRP A 263 -3.81 6.74 17.07
C TRP A 263 -2.39 6.80 16.51
N GLU A 264 -1.55 5.83 16.81
CA GLU A 264 -0.17 5.74 16.33
C GLU A 264 -0.06 5.46 14.82
N HIS A 265 -1.16 5.05 14.18
CA HIS A 265 -1.25 4.81 12.74
C HIS A 265 -1.95 5.95 11.97
N VAL A 266 -2.35 7.02 12.65
CA VAL A 266 -2.97 8.22 12.06
C VAL A 266 -1.89 9.28 11.81
N PHE A 267 -1.90 9.88 10.60
CA PHE A 267 -0.91 10.85 10.11
C PHE A 267 -1.48 12.25 9.93
#